data_d1233fc2b3f4d69b624a976cc6921e5d
#
_entry.id   d1233fc2b3f4d69b624a976cc6921e5d
#
_cell.length_a   1.000
_cell.length_b   1.000
_cell.length_c   1.000
_cell.angle_alpha   90.00
_cell.angle_beta   90.00
_cell.angle_gamma   90.00
#
_symmetry.space_group_name_H-M   'P 1'
#
loop_
_entity.id
_entity.type
_entity.pdbx_description
1 polymer ?
#
loop_
_entity_poly.entity_id
_entity_poly.type
_entity_poly.pdbx_seq_one_letter_code
_entity_poly.pdbx_strand_id
1 'polypeptide(L)'
;MAVGAAGATARAFSGEIPVERRFPLHLEPSITTIRELYDRAKQARWDPERDIPWARFDASAYSPETLAAANLSWSRKAWTEYGGLPETPALIIRFCLELERESDPKYFLAVRNTEEAWHLECCHRFAELCGGFVEEPASPDYAALFNQGLHREALDASRSLDAYVAAHIGIQDGLDLELCQLHRDNASDPVARAILDRLVADKTRHAAFGWFYLESRAAGWSDADRQTIADEVAHVVIDIELAGLRCAWLAGDAAADIVAADRLTREAGLGAATRGEEEPVLRRFLAEATGQFARLGVVLPPSIFLSFRDRP
;
A
#
# COMPACT_ATOMS: atom_id res chain seq x y z
N MET A 1 -16.40 -16.01 -35.66
CA MET A 1 -15.21 -16.72 -35.16
C MET A 1 -15.11 -16.40 -33.69
N ALA A 2 -15.32 -17.40 -32.84
CA ALA A 2 -15.30 -17.20 -31.38
C ALA A 2 -13.84 -17.18 -30.93
N VAL A 3 -13.42 -16.05 -30.33
CA VAL A 3 -12.14 -15.95 -29.65
C VAL A 3 -12.32 -16.66 -28.31
N GLY A 4 -11.62 -17.80 -28.15
CA GLY A 4 -11.65 -18.56 -26.92
C GLY A 4 -10.97 -17.79 -25.80
N ALA A 5 -11.72 -17.49 -24.75
CA ALA A 5 -11.17 -17.05 -23.48
C ALA A 5 -10.30 -18.18 -22.92
N ALA A 6 -8.99 -17.96 -22.88
CA ALA A 6 -8.06 -18.80 -22.13
C ALA A 6 -8.41 -18.64 -20.65
N GLY A 7 -9.18 -19.60 -20.12
CA GLY A 7 -9.53 -19.66 -18.72
C GLY A 7 -8.26 -19.85 -17.89
N ALA A 8 -7.86 -18.81 -17.15
CA ALA A 8 -6.96 -18.98 -16.03
C ALA A 8 -7.66 -19.92 -15.03
N THR A 9 -7.27 -21.19 -15.03
CA THR A 9 -7.72 -22.16 -14.03
C THR A 9 -7.21 -21.66 -12.68
N ALA A 10 -8.12 -21.09 -11.87
CA ALA A 10 -7.85 -20.83 -10.46
C ALA A 10 -7.31 -22.15 -9.86
N ARG A 11 -6.03 -22.16 -9.48
CA ARG A 11 -5.50 -23.28 -8.71
C ARG A 11 -6.28 -23.32 -7.41
N ALA A 12 -7.07 -24.38 -7.23
CA ALA A 12 -7.75 -24.62 -5.98
C ALA A 12 -6.72 -24.58 -4.85
N PHE A 13 -7.07 -23.92 -3.78
CA PHE A 13 -6.31 -23.95 -2.53
C PHE A 13 -6.17 -25.40 -2.11
N SER A 14 -4.95 -25.96 -2.18
CA SER A 14 -4.70 -27.40 -2.00
C SER A 14 -4.35 -27.75 -0.54
N GLY A 15 -4.47 -26.82 0.39
CA GLY A 15 -4.21 -26.99 1.82
C GLY A 15 -5.51 -27.07 2.62
N GLU A 16 -5.53 -27.92 3.64
CA GLU A 16 -6.58 -27.91 4.64
C GLU A 16 -6.53 -26.54 5.36
N ILE A 17 -7.62 -25.77 5.31
CA ILE A 17 -7.69 -24.50 6.04
C ILE A 17 -7.74 -24.82 7.52
N PRO A 18 -6.74 -24.43 8.34
CA PRO A 18 -6.77 -24.69 9.77
C PRO A 18 -8.03 -24.09 10.40
N VAL A 19 -8.63 -24.83 11.34
CA VAL A 19 -9.78 -24.32 12.09
C VAL A 19 -9.29 -23.48 13.25
N GLU A 20 -9.75 -22.23 13.32
CA GLU A 20 -9.45 -21.35 14.43
C GLU A 20 -9.88 -21.98 15.76
N ARG A 21 -8.99 -21.95 16.76
CA ARG A 21 -9.31 -22.33 18.13
C ARG A 21 -10.02 -21.16 18.81
N ARG A 22 -11.34 -21.23 18.91
CA ARG A 22 -12.18 -20.12 19.36
C ARG A 22 -12.13 -19.87 20.88
N PHE A 23 -11.95 -20.91 21.68
CA PHE A 23 -12.04 -20.79 23.14
C PHE A 23 -10.75 -21.21 23.85
N PRO A 24 -10.38 -20.55 24.98
CA PRO A 24 -11.05 -19.40 25.58
C PRO A 24 -10.86 -18.12 24.78
N LEU A 25 -11.85 -17.19 24.86
CA LEU A 25 -11.73 -15.88 24.21
C LEU A 25 -10.77 -15.00 25.01
N HIS A 26 -9.81 -14.41 24.32
CA HIS A 26 -8.85 -13.44 24.86
C HIS A 26 -9.11 -12.07 24.23
N LEU A 27 -9.91 -11.23 24.90
CA LEU A 27 -10.37 -9.94 24.38
C LEU A 27 -9.66 -8.75 25.03
N GLU A 28 -8.89 -9.00 26.08
CA GLU A 28 -8.11 -7.95 26.74
C GLU A 28 -7.00 -7.42 25.82
N PRO A 29 -6.67 -6.11 25.90
CA PRO A 29 -5.58 -5.55 25.16
C PRO A 29 -4.26 -6.27 25.45
N SER A 30 -3.55 -6.70 24.40
CA SER A 30 -2.25 -7.37 24.49
C SER A 30 -1.14 -6.52 23.88
N ILE A 31 -1.45 -5.75 22.84
CA ILE A 31 -0.56 -4.78 22.22
C ILE A 31 -1.22 -3.40 22.33
N THR A 32 -0.98 -2.72 23.45
CA THR A 32 -1.67 -1.47 23.81
C THR A 32 -1.55 -0.40 22.72
N THR A 33 -0.40 -0.27 22.07
CA THR A 33 -0.18 0.69 20.98
C THR A 33 -1.07 0.41 19.78
N ILE A 34 -1.28 -0.85 19.41
CA ILE A 34 -2.20 -1.24 18.33
C ILE A 34 -3.66 -1.01 18.75
N ARG A 35 -4.02 -1.31 20.01
CA ARG A 35 -5.36 -1.01 20.53
C ARG A 35 -5.66 0.48 20.44
N GLU A 36 -4.70 1.35 20.74
CA GLU A 36 -4.85 2.79 20.60
C GLU A 36 -5.01 3.24 19.15
N LEU A 37 -4.35 2.58 18.17
CA LEU A 37 -4.59 2.84 16.75
C LEU A 37 -6.03 2.54 16.37
N TYR A 38 -6.55 1.39 16.80
CA TYR A 38 -7.94 0.99 16.59
C TYR A 38 -8.93 2.00 17.19
N ASP A 39 -8.68 2.46 18.42
CA ASP A 39 -9.54 3.45 19.09
C ASP A 39 -9.52 4.80 18.39
N ARG A 40 -8.35 5.25 17.93
CA ARG A 40 -8.19 6.47 17.12
C ARG A 40 -8.90 6.35 15.76
N ALA A 41 -8.81 5.22 15.09
CA ALA A 41 -9.48 4.99 13.82
C ALA A 41 -11.01 5.08 13.95
N LYS A 42 -11.59 4.51 15.01
CA LYS A 42 -13.03 4.65 15.30
C LYS A 42 -13.47 6.11 15.49
N GLN A 43 -12.63 6.92 16.13
CA GLN A 43 -12.93 8.33 16.38
C GLN A 43 -12.74 9.19 15.15
N ALA A 44 -11.79 8.84 14.28
CA ALA A 44 -11.47 9.56 13.05
C ALA A 44 -12.32 9.13 11.84
N ARG A 45 -13.38 8.37 12.06
CA ARG A 45 -14.21 7.79 11.01
C ARG A 45 -14.81 8.86 10.11
N TRP A 46 -14.73 8.63 8.80
CA TRP A 46 -15.25 9.53 7.77
C TRP A 46 -16.09 8.75 6.74
N ASP A 47 -16.69 9.45 5.80
CA ASP A 47 -17.58 8.89 4.78
C ASP A 47 -17.23 9.51 3.41
N PRO A 48 -16.85 8.70 2.41
CA PRO A 48 -16.45 9.18 1.08
C PRO A 48 -17.47 10.09 0.41
N GLU A 49 -18.76 9.79 0.56
CA GLU A 49 -19.82 10.57 -0.07
C GLU A 49 -20.01 11.94 0.62
N ARG A 50 -19.97 11.96 1.95
CA ARG A 50 -20.33 13.13 2.75
C ARG A 50 -19.16 14.07 3.02
N ASP A 51 -17.96 13.49 3.26
CA ASP A 51 -16.84 14.24 3.82
C ASP A 51 -15.85 14.72 2.75
N ILE A 52 -16.02 14.30 1.49
CA ILE A 52 -15.27 14.80 0.34
C ILE A 52 -16.14 15.84 -0.40
N PRO A 53 -15.60 17.04 -0.69
CA PRO A 53 -16.39 18.13 -1.30
C PRO A 53 -16.52 17.96 -2.82
N TRP A 54 -17.06 16.85 -3.30
CA TRP A 54 -17.13 16.46 -4.73
C TRP A 54 -17.66 17.56 -5.64
N ALA A 55 -18.68 18.32 -5.21
CA ALA A 55 -19.29 19.41 -5.99
C ALA A 55 -18.35 20.60 -6.23
N ARG A 56 -17.17 20.64 -5.61
CA ARG A 56 -16.18 21.70 -5.81
C ARG A 56 -15.20 21.41 -6.94
N PHE A 57 -15.23 20.22 -7.53
CA PHE A 57 -14.43 19.91 -8.70
C PHE A 57 -15.05 20.56 -9.93
N ASP A 58 -14.27 21.39 -10.61
CA ASP A 58 -14.68 22.05 -11.85
C ASP A 58 -13.77 21.59 -13.01
N ALA A 59 -14.23 20.58 -13.74
CA ALA A 59 -13.50 20.05 -14.89
C ALA A 59 -13.22 21.11 -15.97
N SER A 60 -14.05 22.17 -16.07
CA SER A 60 -13.86 23.23 -17.08
C SER A 60 -12.65 24.13 -16.79
N ALA A 61 -12.11 24.06 -15.59
CA ALA A 61 -10.88 24.77 -15.21
C ALA A 61 -9.60 24.14 -15.78
N TYR A 62 -9.69 22.94 -16.37
CA TYR A 62 -8.55 22.15 -16.83
C TYR A 62 -8.64 21.87 -18.34
N SER A 63 -7.50 21.76 -19.01
CA SER A 63 -7.48 21.33 -20.42
C SER A 63 -7.87 19.86 -20.56
N PRO A 64 -8.40 19.41 -21.72
CA PRO A 64 -8.65 17.99 -21.97
C PRO A 64 -7.43 17.11 -21.79
N GLU A 65 -6.23 17.60 -22.13
CA GLU A 65 -4.97 16.88 -21.92
C GLU A 65 -4.65 16.72 -20.43
N THR A 66 -4.85 17.76 -19.63
CA THR A 66 -4.68 17.72 -18.18
C THR A 66 -5.65 16.74 -17.53
N LEU A 67 -6.92 16.75 -17.96
CA LEU A 67 -7.92 15.83 -17.43
C LEU A 67 -7.58 14.37 -17.78
N ALA A 68 -7.14 14.10 -19.02
CA ALA A 68 -6.71 12.77 -19.43
C ALA A 68 -5.49 12.29 -18.60
N ALA A 69 -4.54 13.16 -18.31
CA ALA A 69 -3.41 12.87 -17.46
C ALA A 69 -3.83 12.59 -16.01
N ALA A 70 -4.71 13.43 -15.45
CA ALA A 70 -5.22 13.23 -14.09
C ALA A 70 -6.04 11.94 -13.97
N ASN A 71 -6.85 11.62 -14.98
CA ASN A 71 -7.55 10.35 -15.07
C ASN A 71 -6.59 9.16 -14.91
N LEU A 72 -5.52 9.11 -15.73
CA LEU A 72 -4.55 8.02 -15.68
C LEU A 72 -3.79 7.96 -14.35
N SER A 73 -3.35 9.12 -13.82
CA SER A 73 -2.65 9.21 -12.54
C SER A 73 -3.53 8.73 -11.36
N TRP A 74 -4.82 9.09 -11.33
CA TRP A 74 -5.73 8.66 -10.27
C TRP A 74 -6.24 7.23 -10.46
N SER A 75 -6.35 6.74 -11.70
CA SER A 75 -6.57 5.31 -11.97
C SER A 75 -5.43 4.47 -11.42
N ARG A 76 -4.17 4.90 -11.60
CA ARG A 76 -3.01 4.22 -10.98
C ARG A 76 -3.10 4.18 -9.45
N LYS A 77 -3.52 5.28 -8.80
CA LYS A 77 -3.75 5.27 -7.35
C LYS A 77 -4.81 4.23 -6.97
N ALA A 78 -5.91 4.15 -7.72
CA ALA A 78 -6.94 3.15 -7.49
C ALA A 78 -6.43 1.71 -7.67
N TRP A 79 -5.58 1.43 -8.67
CA TRP A 79 -4.95 0.10 -8.81
C TRP A 79 -4.08 -0.25 -7.61
N THR A 80 -3.35 0.71 -7.06
CA THR A 80 -2.52 0.51 -5.86
C THR A 80 -3.40 0.21 -4.63
N GLU A 81 -4.45 1.01 -4.39
CA GLU A 81 -5.36 0.83 -3.24
C GLU A 81 -6.13 -0.50 -3.34
N TYR A 82 -6.44 -0.99 -4.55
CA TYR A 82 -7.12 -2.27 -4.72
C TYR A 82 -6.33 -3.44 -4.14
N GLY A 83 -5.00 -3.37 -4.13
CA GLY A 83 -4.14 -4.41 -3.55
C GLY A 83 -4.44 -4.70 -2.08
N GLY A 84 -4.78 -3.70 -1.29
CA GLY A 84 -5.12 -3.86 0.13
C GLY A 84 -6.42 -4.63 0.38
N LEU A 85 -7.40 -4.57 -0.54
CA LEU A 85 -8.69 -5.22 -0.34
C LEU A 85 -8.62 -6.74 -0.19
N PRO A 86 -7.86 -7.51 -0.99
CA PRO A 86 -7.65 -8.94 -0.75
C PRO A 86 -6.57 -9.23 0.29
N GLU A 87 -5.57 -8.36 0.47
CA GLU A 87 -4.46 -8.58 1.38
C GLU A 87 -4.87 -8.48 2.85
N THR A 88 -5.56 -7.43 3.24
CA THR A 88 -5.95 -7.21 4.64
C THR A 88 -6.86 -8.31 5.19
N PRO A 89 -7.89 -8.81 4.49
CA PRO A 89 -8.64 -9.98 4.93
C PRO A 89 -7.78 -11.25 5.07
N ALA A 90 -6.82 -11.45 4.16
CA ALA A 90 -5.88 -12.57 4.26
C ALA A 90 -5.03 -12.49 5.54
N LEU A 91 -4.53 -11.29 5.87
CA LEU A 91 -3.82 -11.05 7.13
C LEU A 91 -4.70 -11.27 8.35
N ILE A 92 -5.96 -10.83 8.35
CA ILE A 92 -6.90 -11.09 9.45
C ILE A 92 -7.01 -12.59 9.71
N ILE A 93 -7.19 -13.38 8.65
CA ILE A 93 -7.24 -14.85 8.75
C ILE A 93 -5.94 -15.37 9.34
N ARG A 94 -4.80 -14.91 8.84
CA ARG A 94 -3.47 -15.33 9.30
C ARG A 94 -3.26 -15.03 10.80
N PHE A 95 -3.63 -13.83 11.25
CA PHE A 95 -3.59 -13.46 12.67
C PHE A 95 -4.55 -14.30 13.53
N CYS A 96 -5.69 -14.74 13.00
CA CYS A 96 -6.58 -15.67 13.70
C CYS A 96 -5.96 -17.05 13.89
N LEU A 97 -5.15 -17.51 12.94
CA LEU A 97 -4.57 -18.85 12.94
C LEU A 97 -3.27 -18.93 13.77
N GLU A 98 -2.42 -17.89 13.70
CA GLU A 98 -1.09 -17.92 14.31
C GLU A 98 -1.00 -17.17 15.65
N LEU A 99 -1.77 -16.11 15.80
CA LEU A 99 -1.77 -15.25 16.98
C LEU A 99 -3.15 -15.33 17.68
N GLU A 100 -3.55 -16.53 18.05
CA GLU A 100 -4.87 -16.84 18.58
C GLU A 100 -5.28 -15.96 19.79
N ARG A 101 -4.30 -15.50 20.57
CA ARG A 101 -4.53 -14.74 21.80
C ARG A 101 -4.52 -13.24 21.63
N GLU A 102 -3.94 -12.76 20.53
CA GLU A 102 -3.77 -11.33 20.29
C GLU A 102 -4.94 -10.80 19.45
N SER A 103 -5.84 -10.07 20.09
CA SER A 103 -7.02 -9.51 19.42
C SER A 103 -6.76 -8.16 18.77
N ASP A 104 -5.80 -7.38 19.25
CA ASP A 104 -5.57 -6.01 18.79
C ASP A 104 -5.21 -5.87 17.31
N PRO A 105 -4.33 -6.73 16.74
CA PRO A 105 -4.08 -6.75 15.31
C PRO A 105 -5.35 -7.01 14.49
N LYS A 106 -6.18 -7.98 14.91
CA LYS A 106 -7.43 -8.35 14.23
C LYS A 106 -8.43 -7.20 14.20
N TYR A 107 -8.58 -6.50 15.33
CA TYR A 107 -9.47 -5.33 15.41
C TYR A 107 -8.99 -4.19 14.51
N PHE A 108 -7.68 -3.89 14.54
CA PHE A 108 -7.15 -2.82 13.72
C PHE A 108 -7.25 -3.14 12.21
N LEU A 109 -6.88 -4.35 11.81
CA LEU A 109 -6.96 -4.77 10.41
C LEU A 109 -8.40 -4.76 9.87
N ALA A 110 -9.42 -5.04 10.69
CA ALA A 110 -10.82 -4.92 10.26
C ALA A 110 -11.20 -3.47 9.91
N VAL A 111 -10.67 -2.48 10.65
CA VAL A 111 -10.86 -1.07 10.33
C VAL A 111 -10.02 -0.67 9.12
N ARG A 112 -8.75 -1.09 9.06
CA ARG A 112 -7.85 -0.84 7.92
C ARG A 112 -8.51 -1.28 6.60
N ASN A 113 -9.10 -2.48 6.55
CA ASN A 113 -9.78 -2.96 5.35
C ASN A 113 -10.95 -2.06 4.90
N THR A 114 -11.67 -1.47 5.85
CA THR A 114 -12.73 -0.52 5.54
C THR A 114 -12.16 0.79 4.99
N GLU A 115 -11.08 1.30 5.58
CA GLU A 115 -10.40 2.52 5.15
C GLU A 115 -9.83 2.33 3.72
N GLU A 116 -9.22 1.19 3.41
CA GLU A 116 -8.73 0.85 2.06
C GLU A 116 -9.85 0.83 1.01
N ALA A 117 -11.03 0.32 1.36
CA ALA A 117 -12.18 0.38 0.45
C ALA A 117 -12.60 1.83 0.15
N TRP A 118 -12.58 2.72 1.14
CA TRP A 118 -12.87 4.15 0.95
C TRP A 118 -11.79 4.87 0.13
N HIS A 119 -10.52 4.50 0.32
CA HIS A 119 -9.43 5.03 -0.50
C HIS A 119 -9.62 4.68 -1.97
N LEU A 120 -9.87 3.41 -2.27
CA LEU A 120 -10.16 2.94 -3.61
C LEU A 120 -11.35 3.68 -4.23
N GLU A 121 -12.47 3.77 -3.49
CA GLU A 121 -13.69 4.47 -3.95
C GLU A 121 -13.38 5.93 -4.32
N CYS A 122 -12.64 6.65 -3.47
CA CYS A 122 -12.28 8.03 -3.74
C CYS A 122 -11.36 8.20 -4.94
N CYS A 123 -10.33 7.34 -5.06
CA CYS A 123 -9.40 7.40 -6.19
C CYS A 123 -10.09 7.08 -7.51
N HIS A 124 -10.94 6.04 -7.54
CA HIS A 124 -11.75 5.68 -8.70
C HIS A 124 -12.69 6.83 -9.10
N ARG A 125 -13.47 7.36 -8.16
CA ARG A 125 -14.42 8.44 -8.42
C ARG A 125 -13.73 9.71 -8.91
N PHE A 126 -12.56 10.05 -8.40
CA PHE A 126 -11.84 11.22 -8.88
C PHE A 126 -11.30 11.01 -10.30
N ALA A 127 -10.84 9.81 -10.62
CA ALA A 127 -10.47 9.45 -11.99
C ALA A 127 -11.67 9.62 -12.94
N GLU A 128 -12.87 9.16 -12.55
CA GLU A 128 -14.09 9.35 -13.33
C GLU A 128 -14.45 10.82 -13.54
N LEU A 129 -14.31 11.66 -12.54
CA LEU A 129 -14.52 13.10 -12.67
C LEU A 129 -13.53 13.75 -13.65
N CYS A 130 -12.34 13.17 -13.81
CA CYS A 130 -11.35 13.61 -14.79
C CYS A 130 -11.58 13.06 -16.22
N GLY A 131 -12.66 12.31 -16.46
CA GLY A 131 -13.04 11.89 -17.81
C GLY A 131 -13.16 10.38 -18.01
N GLY A 132 -13.09 9.57 -16.96
CA GLY A 132 -13.29 8.12 -16.95
C GLY A 132 -12.30 7.40 -16.03
N PHE A 133 -12.36 6.08 -15.99
CA PHE A 133 -11.43 5.23 -15.27
C PHE A 133 -10.67 4.33 -16.25
N VAL A 134 -9.36 4.28 -16.11
CA VAL A 134 -8.51 3.36 -16.88
C VAL A 134 -8.41 2.04 -16.11
N GLU A 135 -8.95 0.97 -16.68
CA GLU A 135 -9.10 -0.32 -15.98
C GLU A 135 -7.76 -1.01 -15.70
N GLU A 136 -6.78 -0.86 -16.62
CA GLU A 136 -5.46 -1.48 -16.50
C GLU A 136 -4.36 -0.64 -17.17
N PRO A 137 -3.09 -0.80 -16.78
CA PRO A 137 -1.97 -0.18 -17.47
C PRO A 137 -1.87 -0.59 -18.93
N ALA A 138 -1.47 0.31 -19.82
CA ALA A 138 -1.26 0.00 -21.23
C ALA A 138 -0.12 -1.01 -21.47
N SER A 139 0.90 -1.02 -20.60
CA SER A 139 2.00 -1.96 -20.64
C SER A 139 1.70 -3.22 -19.81
N PRO A 140 1.72 -4.43 -20.41
CA PRO A 140 1.57 -5.68 -19.67
C PRO A 140 2.66 -5.89 -18.61
N ASP A 141 3.89 -5.42 -18.87
CA ASP A 141 5.00 -5.54 -17.92
C ASP A 141 4.76 -4.66 -16.69
N TYR A 142 4.18 -3.46 -16.87
CA TYR A 142 3.80 -2.62 -15.74
C TYR A 142 2.57 -3.17 -15.01
N ALA A 143 1.58 -3.71 -15.73
CA ALA A 143 0.42 -4.36 -15.14
C ALA A 143 0.80 -5.55 -14.25
N ALA A 144 1.88 -6.27 -14.59
CA ALA A 144 2.36 -7.41 -13.81
C ALA A 144 2.78 -7.01 -12.38
N LEU A 145 3.24 -5.77 -12.16
CA LEU A 145 3.61 -5.26 -10.84
C LEU A 145 2.42 -5.19 -9.87
N PHE A 146 1.20 -5.03 -10.38
CA PHE A 146 -0.03 -5.00 -9.57
C PHE A 146 -0.63 -6.39 -9.35
N ASN A 147 -0.20 -7.39 -10.12
CA ASN A 147 -0.74 -8.76 -10.11
C ASN A 147 0.14 -9.76 -9.32
N GLN A 148 0.81 -9.33 -8.28
CA GLN A 148 1.77 -10.15 -7.52
C GLN A 148 1.12 -11.19 -6.61
N GLY A 149 -0.17 -11.07 -6.35
CA GLY A 149 -0.90 -12.05 -5.54
C GLY A 149 -0.54 -12.01 -4.04
N LEU A 150 -0.27 -10.85 -3.49
CA LEU A 150 0.15 -10.64 -2.09
C LEU A 150 -0.77 -11.33 -1.08
N HIS A 151 -2.07 -11.40 -1.35
CA HIS A 151 -3.03 -12.12 -0.51
C HIS A 151 -2.73 -13.63 -0.40
N ARG A 152 -2.14 -14.24 -1.42
CA ARG A 152 -1.73 -15.65 -1.39
C ARG A 152 -0.50 -15.83 -0.52
N GLU A 153 0.42 -14.88 -0.58
CA GLU A 153 1.62 -14.87 0.26
C GLU A 153 1.24 -14.66 1.73
N ALA A 154 0.30 -13.74 1.99
CA ALA A 154 -0.25 -13.53 3.33
C ALA A 154 -0.88 -14.80 3.92
N LEU A 155 -1.56 -15.64 3.11
CA LEU A 155 -2.17 -16.89 3.53
C LEU A 155 -1.21 -18.08 3.61
N ASP A 156 0.00 -17.96 3.07
CA ASP A 156 0.97 -19.05 3.08
C ASP A 156 1.59 -19.24 4.47
N ALA A 157 1.10 -20.23 5.21
CA ALA A 157 1.57 -20.55 6.56
C ALA A 157 3.04 -21.03 6.61
N SER A 158 3.68 -21.36 5.48
CA SER A 158 5.09 -21.68 5.43
C SER A 158 5.99 -20.45 5.46
N ARG A 159 5.45 -19.26 5.18
CA ARG A 159 6.17 -17.98 5.25
C ARG A 159 6.04 -17.36 6.64
N SER A 160 7.05 -16.64 7.08
CA SER A 160 7.02 -15.92 8.36
C SER A 160 6.02 -14.75 8.30
N LEU A 161 5.06 -14.73 9.24
CA LEU A 161 4.14 -13.60 9.38
C LEU A 161 4.88 -12.32 9.76
N ASP A 162 5.90 -12.41 10.63
CA ASP A 162 6.71 -11.26 11.04
C ASP A 162 7.46 -10.66 9.83
N ALA A 163 8.01 -11.50 8.94
CA ALA A 163 8.66 -11.05 7.71
C ALA A 163 7.67 -10.42 6.73
N TYR A 164 6.49 -11.01 6.59
CA TYR A 164 5.42 -10.45 5.76
C TYR A 164 5.01 -9.06 6.25
N VAL A 165 4.72 -8.90 7.54
CA VAL A 165 4.34 -7.60 8.12
C VAL A 165 5.48 -6.58 7.99
N ALA A 166 6.73 -7.00 8.15
CA ALA A 166 7.89 -6.12 7.98
C ALA A 166 7.98 -5.55 6.56
N ALA A 167 7.84 -6.40 5.56
CA ALA A 167 7.97 -6.03 4.16
C ALA A 167 6.74 -5.29 3.62
N HIS A 168 5.54 -5.83 3.83
CA HIS A 168 4.34 -5.29 3.20
C HIS A 168 3.67 -4.18 4.00
N ILE A 169 3.78 -4.17 5.33
CA ILE A 169 3.22 -3.07 6.13
C ILE A 169 4.33 -2.11 6.56
N GLY A 170 5.45 -2.62 7.09
CA GLY A 170 6.55 -1.75 7.53
C GLY A 170 7.15 -0.94 6.38
N ILE A 171 7.41 -1.56 5.23
CA ILE A 171 8.00 -0.89 4.05
C ILE A 171 6.92 -0.33 3.14
N GLN A 172 5.99 -1.13 2.64
CA GLN A 172 5.07 -0.68 1.59
C GLN A 172 4.08 0.37 2.08
N ASP A 173 3.42 0.17 3.22
CA ASP A 173 2.53 1.19 3.79
C ASP A 173 3.31 2.43 4.24
N GLY A 174 4.54 2.25 4.73
CA GLY A 174 5.40 3.37 5.13
C GLY A 174 5.80 4.24 3.94
N LEU A 175 6.24 3.65 2.83
CA LEU A 175 6.57 4.37 1.60
C LEU A 175 5.34 5.03 0.99
N ASP A 176 4.22 4.32 0.98
CA ASP A 176 2.96 4.83 0.46
C ASP A 176 2.47 6.06 1.24
N LEU A 177 2.62 6.07 2.57
CA LEU A 177 2.35 7.24 3.40
C LEU A 177 3.21 8.45 2.98
N GLU A 178 4.52 8.26 2.83
CA GLU A 178 5.46 9.34 2.47
C GLU A 178 5.14 9.93 1.09
N LEU A 179 4.84 9.07 0.10
CA LEU A 179 4.46 9.51 -1.24
C LEU A 179 3.06 10.18 -1.24
N CYS A 180 2.11 9.64 -0.47
CA CYS A 180 0.79 10.25 -0.33
C CYS A 180 0.87 11.64 0.32
N GLN A 181 1.76 11.85 1.30
CA GLN A 181 2.02 13.18 1.88
C GLN A 181 2.57 14.15 0.84
N LEU A 182 3.52 13.70 0.02
CA LEU A 182 4.06 14.52 -1.08
C LEU A 182 2.96 14.89 -2.09
N HIS A 183 2.13 13.92 -2.51
CA HIS A 183 1.02 14.17 -3.43
C HIS A 183 0.00 15.14 -2.83
N ARG A 184 -0.31 15.01 -1.54
CA ARG A 184 -1.17 15.93 -0.81
C ARG A 184 -0.62 17.35 -0.80
N ASP A 185 0.68 17.50 -0.53
CA ASP A 185 1.32 18.83 -0.47
C ASP A 185 1.36 19.51 -1.84
N ASN A 186 1.37 18.72 -2.90
CA ASN A 186 1.29 19.16 -4.29
C ASN A 186 -0.17 19.43 -4.77
N ALA A 187 -1.18 19.05 -4.00
CA ALA A 187 -2.57 19.23 -4.38
C ALA A 187 -3.08 20.63 -4.00
N SER A 188 -3.51 21.41 -4.98
CA SER A 188 -4.19 22.70 -4.80
C SER A 188 -5.68 22.63 -5.14
N ASP A 189 -6.12 21.65 -5.94
CA ASP A 189 -7.53 21.36 -6.15
C ASP A 189 -8.20 20.94 -4.84
N PRO A 190 -9.37 21.51 -4.49
CA PRO A 190 -9.98 21.26 -3.19
C PRO A 190 -10.50 19.83 -3.01
N VAL A 191 -10.83 19.11 -4.08
CA VAL A 191 -11.32 17.73 -4.00
C VAL A 191 -10.13 16.77 -3.91
N ALA A 192 -9.13 16.90 -4.79
CA ALA A 192 -7.88 16.12 -4.73
C ALA A 192 -7.21 16.26 -3.37
N ARG A 193 -7.11 17.50 -2.84
CA ARG A 193 -6.54 17.78 -1.52
C ARG A 193 -7.33 17.10 -0.41
N ALA A 194 -8.67 17.20 -0.41
CA ALA A 194 -9.51 16.59 0.61
C ALA A 194 -9.39 15.06 0.64
N ILE A 195 -9.35 14.42 -0.54
CA ILE A 195 -9.12 12.97 -0.63
C ILE A 195 -7.76 12.63 0.00
N LEU A 196 -6.68 13.27 -0.46
CA LEU A 196 -5.33 12.98 0.02
C LEU A 196 -5.14 13.28 1.51
N ASP A 197 -5.83 14.27 2.07
CA ASP A 197 -5.84 14.52 3.52
C ASP A 197 -6.41 13.33 4.30
N ARG A 198 -7.48 12.68 3.79
CA ARG A 198 -8.06 11.47 4.40
C ARG A 198 -7.13 10.27 4.27
N LEU A 199 -6.62 10.03 3.08
CA LEU A 199 -5.67 8.95 2.83
C LEU A 199 -4.44 9.07 3.75
N VAL A 200 -3.83 10.23 3.86
CA VAL A 200 -2.67 10.46 4.75
C VAL A 200 -3.01 10.18 6.21
N ALA A 201 -4.18 10.63 6.68
CA ALA A 201 -4.60 10.40 8.06
C ALA A 201 -4.76 8.91 8.38
N ASP A 202 -5.32 8.14 7.46
CA ASP A 202 -5.51 6.69 7.62
C ASP A 202 -4.17 5.93 7.46
N LYS A 203 -3.41 6.21 6.38
CA LYS A 203 -2.10 5.59 6.11
C LYS A 203 -1.07 5.84 7.22
N THR A 204 -1.18 6.95 7.96
CA THR A 204 -0.37 7.18 9.17
C THR A 204 -0.59 6.09 10.22
N ARG A 205 -1.84 5.62 10.37
CA ARG A 205 -2.17 4.52 11.28
C ARG A 205 -1.75 3.17 10.70
N HIS A 206 -1.92 2.98 9.37
CA HIS A 206 -1.52 1.74 8.68
C HIS A 206 -0.01 1.50 8.83
N ALA A 207 0.82 2.47 8.51
CA ALA A 207 2.27 2.37 8.67
C ALA A 207 2.70 2.17 10.14
N ALA A 208 2.05 2.89 11.08
CA ALA A 208 2.34 2.75 12.50
C ALA A 208 2.01 1.33 13.02
N PHE A 209 0.98 0.68 12.51
CA PHE A 209 0.63 -0.69 12.87
C PHE A 209 1.79 -1.66 12.61
N GLY A 210 2.42 -1.59 11.44
CA GLY A 210 3.55 -2.44 11.11
C GLY A 210 4.67 -2.34 12.14
N TRP A 211 5.07 -1.12 12.46
CA TRP A 211 6.16 -0.89 13.42
C TRP A 211 5.80 -1.32 14.84
N PHE A 212 4.61 -1.00 15.34
CA PHE A 212 4.17 -1.43 16.68
C PHE A 212 4.05 -2.94 16.81
N TYR A 213 3.62 -3.63 15.73
CA TYR A 213 3.62 -5.07 15.70
C TYR A 213 5.04 -5.63 15.78
N LEU A 214 5.95 -5.17 14.92
CA LEU A 214 7.33 -5.65 14.88
C LEU A 214 8.07 -5.40 16.21
N GLU A 215 7.89 -4.22 16.80
CA GLU A 215 8.43 -3.88 18.12
C GLU A 215 7.95 -4.85 19.21
N SER A 216 6.67 -5.22 19.18
CA SER A 216 6.10 -6.18 20.12
C SER A 216 6.67 -7.60 19.98
N ARG A 217 7.21 -7.94 18.79
CA ARG A 217 7.72 -9.28 18.45
C ARG A 217 9.25 -9.42 18.57
N ALA A 218 9.97 -8.32 18.38
CA ALA A 218 11.43 -8.30 18.17
C ALA A 218 12.23 -9.00 19.26
N ALA A 219 11.78 -8.95 20.53
CA ALA A 219 12.46 -9.61 21.64
C ALA A 219 12.45 -11.15 21.55
N GLY A 220 11.50 -11.73 20.80
CA GLY A 220 11.37 -13.18 20.61
C GLY A 220 12.11 -13.72 19.38
N TRP A 221 12.67 -12.87 18.52
CA TRP A 221 13.30 -13.32 17.28
C TRP A 221 14.67 -13.96 17.51
N SER A 222 14.88 -15.11 16.86
CA SER A 222 16.20 -15.69 16.66
C SER A 222 16.98 -14.95 15.54
N ASP A 223 18.25 -15.26 15.37
CA ASP A 223 19.05 -14.73 14.24
C ASP A 223 18.49 -15.21 12.88
N ALA A 224 17.93 -16.42 12.83
CA ALA A 224 17.29 -16.94 11.62
C ALA A 224 16.01 -16.17 11.28
N ASP A 225 15.20 -15.80 12.28
CA ASP A 225 14.01 -14.97 12.06
C ASP A 225 14.41 -13.58 11.53
N ARG A 226 15.44 -12.97 12.11
CA ARG A 226 15.96 -11.67 11.65
C ARG A 226 16.47 -11.72 10.22
N GLN A 227 17.15 -12.82 9.85
CA GLN A 227 17.60 -13.01 8.48
C GLN A 227 16.42 -13.17 7.51
N THR A 228 15.41 -13.97 7.88
CA THR A 228 14.19 -14.14 7.09
C THR A 228 13.47 -12.81 6.87
N ILE A 229 13.38 -11.97 7.91
CA ILE A 229 12.82 -10.61 7.79
C ILE A 229 13.64 -9.75 6.83
N ALA A 230 14.97 -9.78 6.96
CA ALA A 230 15.86 -9.00 6.11
C ALA A 230 15.75 -9.41 4.63
N ASP A 231 15.66 -10.70 4.35
CA ASP A 231 15.54 -11.24 2.99
C ASP A 231 14.19 -10.85 2.36
N GLU A 232 13.09 -10.94 3.11
CA GLU A 232 11.76 -10.56 2.63
C GLU A 232 11.68 -9.05 2.37
N VAL A 233 12.19 -8.23 3.27
CA VAL A 233 12.26 -6.77 3.07
C VAL A 233 13.10 -6.43 1.84
N ALA A 234 14.24 -7.11 1.65
CA ALA A 234 15.08 -6.88 0.48
C ALA A 234 14.38 -7.27 -0.82
N HIS A 235 13.66 -8.39 -0.84
CA HIS A 235 12.85 -8.83 -1.97
C HIS A 235 11.80 -7.77 -2.33
N VAL A 236 10.99 -7.35 -1.37
CA VAL A 236 9.92 -6.36 -1.62
C VAL A 236 10.50 -5.02 -2.09
N VAL A 237 11.58 -4.54 -1.49
CA VAL A 237 12.20 -3.28 -1.93
C VAL A 237 12.79 -3.40 -3.33
N ILE A 238 13.57 -4.45 -3.62
CA ILE A 238 14.33 -4.56 -4.88
C ILE A 238 13.43 -4.97 -6.05
N ASP A 239 12.60 -5.98 -5.86
CA ASP A 239 11.86 -6.62 -6.94
C ASP A 239 10.46 -6.02 -7.15
N ILE A 240 9.96 -5.25 -6.17
CA ILE A 240 8.62 -4.64 -6.23
C ILE A 240 8.72 -3.12 -6.26
N GLU A 241 9.24 -2.49 -5.21
CA GLU A 241 9.23 -1.02 -5.12
C GLU A 241 10.19 -0.38 -6.11
N LEU A 242 11.42 -0.88 -6.18
CA LEU A 242 12.39 -0.41 -7.16
C LEU A 242 12.12 -0.92 -8.58
N ALA A 243 11.17 -1.82 -8.79
CA ALA A 243 10.64 -2.14 -10.11
C ALA A 243 9.60 -1.12 -10.60
N GLY A 244 9.12 -0.22 -9.72
CA GLY A 244 8.28 0.91 -10.11
C GLY A 244 6.83 0.82 -9.67
N LEU A 245 6.48 -0.02 -8.69
CA LEU A 245 5.10 -0.15 -8.23
C LEU A 245 4.53 1.21 -7.79
N ARG A 246 5.20 1.88 -6.86
CA ARG A 246 4.76 3.19 -6.35
C ARG A 246 5.40 4.37 -7.06
N CYS A 247 6.66 4.27 -7.43
CA CYS A 247 7.39 5.29 -8.18
C CYS A 247 7.51 4.87 -9.64
N ALA A 248 6.51 5.19 -10.47
CA ALA A 248 6.38 4.72 -11.86
C ALA A 248 7.62 4.98 -12.73
N TRP A 249 8.37 6.06 -12.48
CA TRP A 249 9.59 6.38 -13.21
C TRP A 249 10.69 5.31 -13.08
N LEU A 250 10.63 4.43 -12.07
CA LEU A 250 11.56 3.30 -11.92
C LEU A 250 11.28 2.16 -12.91
N ALA A 251 10.06 2.08 -13.45
CA ALA A 251 9.70 1.10 -14.46
C ALA A 251 10.16 1.49 -15.88
N GLY A 252 10.79 2.65 -16.05
CA GLY A 252 11.33 3.11 -17.34
C GLY A 252 10.26 3.20 -18.43
N ASP A 253 10.56 2.66 -19.60
CA ASP A 253 9.65 2.73 -20.77
C ASP A 253 8.31 2.04 -20.53
N ALA A 254 8.23 1.06 -19.63
CA ALA A 254 7.00 0.35 -19.32
C ALA A 254 5.92 1.23 -18.66
N ALA A 255 6.31 2.38 -18.06
CA ALA A 255 5.40 3.33 -17.43
C ALA A 255 5.60 4.77 -17.92
N ALA A 256 6.14 4.97 -19.15
CA ALA A 256 6.44 6.31 -19.66
C ALA A 256 5.19 7.20 -19.79
N ASP A 257 4.06 6.62 -20.13
CA ASP A 257 2.76 7.30 -20.19
C ASP A 257 2.30 7.76 -18.78
N ILE A 258 2.47 6.93 -17.77
CA ILE A 258 2.19 7.26 -16.37
C ILE A 258 3.07 8.41 -15.89
N VAL A 259 4.38 8.34 -16.17
CA VAL A 259 5.33 9.42 -15.79
C VAL A 259 4.96 10.75 -16.44
N ALA A 260 4.56 10.73 -17.72
CA ALA A 260 4.08 11.91 -18.41
C ALA A 260 2.76 12.44 -17.80
N ALA A 261 1.85 11.56 -17.46
CA ALA A 261 0.59 11.89 -16.82
C ALA A 261 0.79 12.48 -15.41
N ASP A 262 1.65 11.88 -14.59
CA ASP A 262 1.97 12.38 -13.26
C ASP A 262 2.55 13.79 -13.29
N ARG A 263 3.41 14.10 -14.28
CA ARG A 263 3.95 15.45 -14.47
C ARG A 263 2.84 16.48 -14.75
N LEU A 264 1.95 16.21 -15.70
CA LEU A 264 0.84 17.14 -16.04
C LEU A 264 -0.14 17.28 -14.87
N THR A 265 -0.45 16.19 -14.18
CA THR A 265 -1.30 16.16 -13.00
C THR A 265 -0.70 16.99 -11.86
N ARG A 266 0.63 16.91 -11.68
CA ARG A 266 1.38 17.71 -10.71
C ARG A 266 1.35 19.20 -11.04
N GLU A 267 1.61 19.55 -12.30
CA GLU A 267 1.59 20.94 -12.79
C GLU A 267 0.22 21.59 -12.59
N ALA A 268 -0.84 20.81 -12.73
CA ALA A 268 -2.23 21.27 -12.53
C ALA A 268 -2.67 21.32 -11.05
N GLY A 269 -1.84 20.89 -10.11
CA GLY A 269 -2.21 20.84 -8.68
C GLY A 269 -3.24 19.77 -8.32
N LEU A 270 -3.29 18.68 -9.09
CA LEU A 270 -4.25 17.59 -8.93
C LEU A 270 -3.67 16.39 -8.14
N GLY A 271 -2.59 16.58 -7.37
CA GLY A 271 -2.12 15.60 -6.39
C GLY A 271 -1.30 14.46 -6.96
N ALA A 272 -0.27 14.79 -7.74
CA ALA A 272 0.78 13.87 -8.17
C ALA A 272 2.16 14.46 -7.86
N ALA A 273 3.23 13.77 -8.24
CA ALA A 273 4.59 14.22 -8.08
C ALA A 273 5.45 13.84 -9.31
N THR A 274 6.55 14.56 -9.47
CA THR A 274 7.56 14.25 -10.47
C THR A 274 8.65 13.36 -9.88
N ARG A 275 9.45 12.68 -10.74
CA ARG A 275 10.65 11.94 -10.32
C ARG A 275 11.53 12.79 -9.38
N GLY A 276 11.78 14.05 -9.73
CA GLY A 276 12.65 14.94 -8.94
C GLY A 276 12.15 15.19 -7.53
N GLU A 277 10.84 15.06 -7.29
CA GLU A 277 10.21 15.20 -5.98
C GLU A 277 10.13 13.84 -5.25
N GLU A 278 9.82 12.74 -5.94
CA GLU A 278 9.68 11.40 -5.34
C GLU A 278 11.03 10.77 -4.96
N GLU A 279 12.06 10.92 -5.79
CA GLU A 279 13.37 10.28 -5.56
C GLU A 279 14.00 10.66 -4.22
N PRO A 280 14.04 11.95 -3.77
CA PRO A 280 14.51 12.29 -2.44
C PRO A 280 13.67 11.67 -1.30
N VAL A 281 12.35 11.56 -1.47
CA VAL A 281 11.46 10.94 -0.50
C VAL A 281 11.78 9.45 -0.36
N LEU A 282 11.86 8.74 -1.49
CA LEU A 282 12.20 7.32 -1.50
C LEU A 282 13.57 7.04 -0.84
N ARG A 283 14.60 7.85 -1.16
CA ARG A 283 15.94 7.72 -0.56
C ARG A 283 15.92 7.93 0.94
N ARG A 284 15.25 8.98 1.40
CA ARG A 284 15.11 9.27 2.83
C ARG A 284 14.37 8.14 3.55
N PHE A 285 13.23 7.72 3.01
CA PHE A 285 12.44 6.64 3.58
C PHE A 285 13.24 5.34 3.74
N LEU A 286 13.96 4.89 2.70
CA LEU A 286 14.77 3.68 2.78
C LEU A 286 15.89 3.79 3.81
N ALA A 287 16.51 4.95 3.97
CA ALA A 287 17.55 5.17 4.98
C ALA A 287 16.95 5.13 6.40
N GLU A 288 15.80 5.76 6.62
CA GLU A 288 15.09 5.77 7.90
C GLU A 288 14.59 4.37 8.29
N ALA A 289 13.96 3.65 7.34
CA ALA A 289 13.50 2.28 7.54
C ALA A 289 14.66 1.34 7.88
N THR A 290 15.82 1.47 7.19
CA THR A 290 17.02 0.71 7.51
C THR A 290 17.46 0.96 8.95
N GLY A 291 17.45 2.20 9.41
CA GLY A 291 17.75 2.57 10.80
C GLY A 291 16.74 2.00 11.80
N GLN A 292 15.46 1.92 11.43
CA GLN A 292 14.42 1.32 12.26
C GLN A 292 14.62 -0.20 12.39
N PHE A 293 14.86 -0.91 11.29
CA PHE A 293 15.16 -2.35 11.31
C PHE A 293 16.41 -2.66 12.12
N ALA A 294 17.48 -1.84 12.00
CA ALA A 294 18.69 -2.02 12.79
C ALA A 294 18.42 -1.92 14.30
N ARG A 295 17.52 -1.04 14.75
CA ARG A 295 17.10 -0.96 16.17
C ARG A 295 16.38 -2.21 16.65
N LEU A 296 15.70 -2.94 15.75
CA LEU A 296 15.07 -4.24 16.02
C LEU A 296 16.05 -5.42 15.87
N GLY A 297 17.33 -5.13 15.56
CA GLY A 297 18.36 -6.15 15.36
C GLY A 297 18.32 -6.80 13.97
N VAL A 298 17.57 -6.26 13.02
CA VAL A 298 17.51 -6.73 11.63
C VAL A 298 18.46 -5.88 10.77
N VAL A 299 19.44 -6.55 10.13
CA VAL A 299 20.42 -5.89 9.27
C VAL A 299 20.03 -6.09 7.82
N LEU A 300 19.53 -5.03 7.18
CA LEU A 300 19.16 -5.07 5.77
C LEU A 300 20.41 -5.12 4.87
N PRO A 301 20.37 -5.88 3.75
CA PRO A 301 21.53 -6.02 2.88
C PRO A 301 21.82 -4.70 2.10
N PRO A 302 23.10 -4.37 1.88
CA PRO A 302 23.49 -3.17 1.10
C PRO A 302 22.97 -3.14 -0.32
N SER A 303 22.58 -4.30 -0.89
CA SER A 303 21.97 -4.41 -2.22
C SER A 303 20.76 -3.52 -2.43
N ILE A 304 19.99 -3.25 -1.37
CA ILE A 304 18.87 -2.32 -1.41
C ILE A 304 19.28 -0.93 -1.97
N PHE A 305 20.43 -0.40 -1.52
CA PHE A 305 20.92 0.90 -1.97
C PHE A 305 21.71 0.82 -3.28
N LEU A 306 22.38 -0.30 -3.56
CA LEU A 306 23.12 -0.51 -4.81
C LEU A 306 22.16 -0.64 -6.00
N SER A 307 21.10 -1.41 -5.86
CA SER A 307 20.05 -1.57 -6.87
C SER A 307 19.40 -0.23 -7.26
N PHE A 308 19.42 0.76 -6.36
CA PHE A 308 18.92 2.10 -6.64
C PHE A 308 19.89 2.97 -7.45
N ARG A 309 21.20 2.76 -7.34
CA ARG A 309 22.23 3.54 -8.05
C ARG A 309 22.35 3.18 -9.52
N ASP A 310 22.03 1.94 -9.87
CA ASP A 310 22.22 1.37 -11.19
C ASP A 310 20.98 1.54 -12.11
N ARG A 311 19.95 2.22 -11.62
CA ARG A 311 18.74 2.49 -12.41
C ARG A 311 18.81 3.87 -13.07
N PRO A 312 18.39 3.96 -14.36
CA PRO A 312 18.53 5.17 -15.19
C PRO A 312 17.74 6.37 -14.68
#